data_6c7d86dc12f163b02115c0f9098ca9ac
#
_entry.id   6c7d86dc12f163b02115c0f9098ca9ac
#
_cell.length_a   1.000
_cell.length_b   1.000
_cell.length_c   1.000
_cell.angle_alpha   90.00
_cell.angle_beta   90.00
_cell.angle_gamma   90.00
#
_symmetry.space_group_name_H-M   'P 1'
#
loop_
_entity.id
_entity.type
_entity.pdbx_description
1 polymer ?
#
loop_
_entity_poly.entity_id
_entity_poly.type
_entity_poly.pdbx_seq_one_letter_code
_entity_poly.pdbx_strand_id
1 'polypeptide(L)'
;KVLQGDLVLFVRRSLDGFRPLMKKKDIHFTIQSSMNKYLAFFDPDKLDKILYNLLSNASKYNKPGGKVGIELSCDEANGVVCIIVKDNGPGIPKESQKNLFKRFYEGDYRKFNTIGTGIGLSLVRDLVVLHHGSISVESEEGKGTAFKIEFPVHRFAYSEEEIDDAVTLLDSDGIDAVQEDVVIEDIQTSALEDNVVSAEQNVAEKSHTLL
;
A
#
# COMPACT_ATOMS: atom_id res chain seq x y z
N LYS A 1 12.27 9.00 -9.52
CA LYS A 1 12.14 10.14 -10.45
C LYS A 1 10.67 10.37 -10.77
N VAL A 2 10.31 11.64 -10.99
CA VAL A 2 8.97 12.07 -11.39
C VAL A 2 8.87 12.00 -12.91
N LEU A 3 7.83 11.35 -13.41
CA LEU A 3 7.55 11.14 -14.82
C LEU A 3 6.19 11.73 -15.18
N GLN A 4 5.98 12.08 -16.46
CA GLN A 4 4.64 12.38 -16.96
C GLN A 4 3.92 11.09 -17.34
N GLY A 5 2.67 10.89 -16.92
CA GLY A 5 1.89 9.70 -17.26
C GLY A 5 0.41 9.83 -16.94
N ASP A 6 -0.37 8.86 -17.41
CA ASP A 6 -1.79 8.73 -17.03
C ASP A 6 -1.90 8.14 -15.62
N LEU A 7 -2.14 9.02 -14.66
CA LEU A 7 -2.25 8.64 -13.24
C LEU A 7 -3.43 7.68 -12.97
N VAL A 8 -4.56 7.87 -13.66
CA VAL A 8 -5.74 7.00 -13.47
C VAL A 8 -5.44 5.58 -13.94
N LEU A 9 -4.81 5.45 -15.09
CA LEU A 9 -4.39 4.17 -15.63
C LEU A 9 -3.35 3.51 -14.72
N PHE A 10 -2.35 4.26 -14.28
CA PHE A 10 -1.32 3.77 -13.37
C PHE A 10 -1.93 3.22 -12.06
N VAL A 11 -2.76 4.03 -11.40
CA VAL A 11 -3.43 3.60 -10.16
C VAL A 11 -4.27 2.35 -10.40
N ARG A 12 -5.07 2.29 -11.47
CA ARG A 12 -5.88 1.09 -11.77
C ARG A 12 -5.04 -0.17 -11.93
N ARG A 13 -3.91 -0.09 -12.64
CA ARG A 13 -3.00 -1.23 -12.85
C ARG A 13 -2.34 -1.69 -11.54
N SER A 14 -1.80 -0.76 -10.75
CA SER A 14 -1.26 -1.10 -9.42
C SER A 14 -2.31 -1.80 -8.55
N LEU A 15 -3.59 -1.41 -8.67
CA LEU A 15 -4.68 -2.00 -7.91
C LEU A 15 -5.14 -3.36 -8.41
N ASP A 16 -5.03 -3.63 -9.70
CA ASP A 16 -5.41 -4.93 -10.28
C ASP A 16 -4.58 -6.07 -9.69
N GLY A 17 -3.31 -5.83 -9.35
CA GLY A 17 -2.46 -6.79 -8.64
C GLY A 17 -3.00 -7.24 -7.28
N PHE A 18 -3.85 -6.43 -6.64
CA PHE A 18 -4.45 -6.77 -5.33
C PHE A 18 -5.76 -7.57 -5.44
N ARG A 19 -6.40 -7.64 -6.61
CA ARG A 19 -7.67 -8.37 -6.78
C ARG A 19 -7.61 -9.83 -6.35
N PRO A 20 -6.57 -10.62 -6.71
CA PRO A 20 -6.46 -12.02 -6.27
C PRO A 20 -6.35 -12.13 -4.74
N LEU A 21 -5.57 -11.25 -4.09
CA LEU A 21 -5.42 -11.22 -2.64
C LEU A 21 -6.73 -10.89 -1.94
N MET A 22 -7.45 -9.87 -2.42
CA MET A 22 -8.75 -9.46 -1.86
C MET A 22 -9.78 -10.60 -2.02
N LYS A 23 -9.82 -11.25 -3.19
CA LYS A 23 -10.68 -12.41 -3.43
C LYS A 23 -10.34 -13.59 -2.51
N LYS A 24 -9.05 -13.91 -2.34
CA LYS A 24 -8.61 -15.00 -1.42
C LYS A 24 -9.06 -14.75 0.02
N LYS A 25 -9.12 -13.49 0.45
CA LYS A 25 -9.54 -13.09 1.80
C LYS A 25 -11.04 -12.80 1.92
N ASP A 26 -11.82 -13.02 0.88
CA ASP A 26 -13.25 -12.68 0.81
C ASP A 26 -13.51 -11.20 1.14
N ILE A 27 -12.72 -10.30 0.55
CA ILE A 27 -12.85 -8.85 0.72
C ILE A 27 -13.45 -8.25 -0.54
N HIS A 28 -14.53 -7.47 -0.39
CA HIS A 28 -15.10 -6.67 -1.46
C HIS A 28 -14.18 -5.50 -1.78
N PHE A 29 -13.60 -5.50 -3.00
CA PHE A 29 -12.66 -4.48 -3.45
C PHE A 29 -13.26 -3.60 -4.54
N THR A 30 -13.30 -2.29 -4.32
CA THR A 30 -13.87 -1.29 -5.24
C THR A 30 -12.88 -0.19 -5.56
N ILE A 31 -12.96 0.32 -6.79
CA ILE A 31 -12.17 1.46 -7.26
C ILE A 31 -13.15 2.46 -7.88
N GLN A 32 -13.12 3.69 -7.37
CA GLN A 32 -13.91 4.80 -7.88
C GLN A 32 -12.97 5.93 -8.30
N SER A 33 -13.20 6.50 -9.46
CA SER A 33 -12.45 7.67 -9.94
C SER A 33 -13.43 8.68 -10.53
N SER A 34 -13.26 9.95 -10.18
CA SER A 34 -13.98 11.05 -10.80
C SER A 34 -13.52 11.33 -12.23
N MET A 35 -12.40 10.71 -12.65
CA MET A 35 -11.76 10.91 -13.94
C MET A 35 -11.58 9.57 -14.65
N ASN A 36 -11.68 9.58 -15.98
CA ASN A 36 -11.34 8.41 -16.79
C ASN A 36 -9.85 8.38 -17.18
N LYS A 37 -9.25 9.54 -17.36
CA LYS A 37 -7.83 9.77 -17.71
C LYS A 37 -7.38 11.07 -17.07
N TYR A 38 -6.14 11.11 -16.56
CA TYR A 38 -5.53 12.34 -16.05
C TYR A 38 -4.01 12.31 -16.22
N LEU A 39 -3.49 13.16 -17.10
CA LEU A 39 -2.04 13.31 -17.30
C LEU A 39 -1.44 14.12 -16.15
N ALA A 40 -0.54 13.52 -15.43
CA ALA A 40 0.05 14.04 -14.21
C ALA A 40 1.57 13.81 -14.18
N PHE A 41 2.26 14.61 -13.39
CA PHE A 41 3.64 14.35 -13.00
C PHE A 41 3.65 13.67 -11.64
N PHE A 42 4.23 12.47 -11.55
CA PHE A 42 4.34 11.69 -10.32
C PHE A 42 5.52 10.70 -10.40
N ASP A 43 5.98 10.23 -9.25
CA ASP A 43 7.01 9.17 -9.18
C ASP A 43 6.29 7.81 -9.05
N PRO A 44 6.30 6.98 -10.11
CA PRO A 44 5.56 5.72 -10.12
C PRO A 44 6.05 4.73 -9.06
N ASP A 45 7.37 4.65 -8.82
CA ASP A 45 7.93 3.72 -7.84
C ASP A 45 7.51 4.07 -6.41
N LYS A 46 7.47 5.37 -6.10
CA LYS A 46 7.02 5.81 -4.78
C LYS A 46 5.53 5.62 -4.60
N LEU A 47 4.73 5.98 -5.63
CA LEU A 47 3.28 5.86 -5.59
C LEU A 47 2.85 4.38 -5.46
N ASP A 48 3.49 3.48 -6.19
CA ASP A 48 3.23 2.05 -6.07
C ASP A 48 3.51 1.54 -4.65
N LYS A 49 4.65 1.90 -4.06
CA LYS A 49 4.98 1.55 -2.66
C LYS A 49 3.98 2.12 -1.65
N ILE A 50 3.47 3.33 -1.88
CA ILE A 50 2.43 3.95 -1.04
C ILE A 50 1.14 3.12 -1.12
N LEU A 51 0.66 2.85 -2.33
CA LEU A 51 -0.56 2.07 -2.57
C LEU A 51 -0.44 0.66 -1.99
N TYR A 52 0.70 -0.01 -2.23
CA TYR A 52 0.98 -1.32 -1.70
C TYR A 52 0.86 -1.37 -0.17
N ASN A 53 1.51 -0.45 0.54
CA ASN A 53 1.49 -0.44 2.01
C ASN A 53 0.09 -0.18 2.56
N LEU A 54 -0.66 0.75 1.99
CA LEU A 54 -2.02 1.07 2.44
C LEU A 54 -2.99 -0.07 2.17
N LEU A 55 -2.94 -0.68 0.99
CA LEU A 55 -3.80 -1.81 0.62
C LEU A 55 -3.46 -3.08 1.38
N SER A 56 -2.17 -3.35 1.56
CA SER A 56 -1.72 -4.45 2.39
C SER A 56 -2.26 -4.33 3.82
N ASN A 57 -2.22 -3.12 4.41
CA ASN A 57 -2.80 -2.85 5.72
C ASN A 57 -4.33 -3.04 5.71
N ALA A 58 -5.03 -2.45 4.73
CA ALA A 58 -6.48 -2.59 4.60
C ALA A 58 -6.92 -4.05 4.45
N SER A 59 -6.14 -4.86 3.72
CA SER A 59 -6.38 -6.30 3.58
C SER A 59 -6.02 -7.08 4.84
N LYS A 60 -4.91 -6.72 5.50
CA LYS A 60 -4.37 -7.44 6.66
C LYS A 60 -5.27 -7.33 7.88
N TYR A 61 -5.80 -6.14 8.13
CA TYR A 61 -6.61 -5.85 9.30
C TYR A 61 -8.11 -5.98 9.07
N ASN A 62 -8.55 -6.31 7.86
CA ASN A 62 -9.96 -6.53 7.56
C ASN A 62 -10.38 -7.97 7.87
N LYS A 63 -11.69 -8.19 7.99
CA LYS A 63 -12.32 -9.49 8.21
C LYS A 63 -12.85 -10.07 6.88
N PRO A 64 -13.05 -11.39 6.77
CA PRO A 64 -13.82 -11.98 5.67
C PRO A 64 -15.20 -11.31 5.54
N GLY A 65 -15.66 -11.08 4.30
CA GLY A 65 -16.84 -10.29 4.00
C GLY A 65 -16.66 -8.77 4.16
N GLY A 66 -15.43 -8.32 4.47
CA GLY A 66 -15.09 -6.91 4.59
C GLY A 66 -15.06 -6.16 3.27
N LYS A 67 -14.88 -4.84 3.36
CA LYS A 67 -14.83 -3.94 2.19
C LYS A 67 -13.55 -3.12 2.22
N VAL A 68 -12.91 -2.98 1.05
CA VAL A 68 -11.82 -2.04 0.81
C VAL A 68 -12.17 -1.25 -0.44
N GLY A 69 -12.10 0.06 -0.36
CA GLY A 69 -12.38 0.98 -1.45
C GLY A 69 -11.24 1.94 -1.69
N ILE A 70 -11.07 2.34 -2.95
CA ILE A 70 -10.18 3.42 -3.33
C ILE A 70 -10.99 4.45 -4.07
N GLU A 71 -10.81 5.70 -3.65
CA GLU A 71 -11.39 6.87 -4.29
C GLU A 71 -10.24 7.73 -4.84
N LEU A 72 -10.30 8.06 -6.12
CA LEU A 72 -9.33 8.91 -6.81
C LEU A 72 -10.05 10.14 -7.36
N SER A 73 -9.59 11.31 -6.98
CA SER A 73 -10.11 12.59 -7.46
C SER A 73 -8.99 13.59 -7.70
N CYS A 74 -9.26 14.63 -8.50
CA CYS A 74 -8.34 15.72 -8.75
C CYS A 74 -9.05 17.05 -8.52
N ASP A 75 -8.37 17.94 -7.83
CA ASP A 75 -8.67 19.38 -7.82
C ASP A 75 -7.84 20.02 -8.94
N GLU A 76 -8.46 20.16 -10.13
CA GLU A 76 -7.81 20.71 -11.30
C GLU A 76 -7.37 22.17 -11.11
N ALA A 77 -8.13 22.94 -10.31
CA ALA A 77 -7.83 24.35 -10.06
C ALA A 77 -6.53 24.53 -9.27
N ASN A 78 -6.27 23.63 -8.33
CA ASN A 78 -5.08 23.65 -7.48
C ASN A 78 -4.00 22.66 -7.97
N GLY A 79 -4.31 21.82 -8.96
CA GLY A 79 -3.39 20.79 -9.46
C GLY A 79 -2.98 19.78 -8.41
N VAL A 80 -3.93 19.35 -7.59
CA VAL A 80 -3.72 18.39 -6.50
C VAL A 80 -4.58 17.16 -6.73
N VAL A 81 -3.93 16.00 -6.70
CA VAL A 81 -4.64 14.71 -6.67
C VAL A 81 -4.88 14.29 -5.24
N CYS A 82 -6.06 13.71 -5.01
CA CYS A 82 -6.46 13.09 -3.77
C CYS A 82 -6.73 11.60 -4.00
N ILE A 83 -6.05 10.75 -3.24
CA ILE A 83 -6.28 9.30 -3.20
C ILE A 83 -6.72 8.93 -1.78
N ILE A 84 -7.88 8.28 -1.65
CA ILE A 84 -8.39 7.79 -0.38
C ILE A 84 -8.44 6.26 -0.43
N VAL A 85 -7.75 5.62 0.51
CA VAL A 85 -7.85 4.17 0.75
C VAL A 85 -8.70 3.95 1.98
N LYS A 86 -9.84 3.28 1.83
CA LYS A 86 -10.90 3.14 2.84
C LYS A 86 -11.18 1.67 3.12
N ASP A 87 -11.27 1.29 4.38
CA ASP A 87 -11.69 -0.03 4.81
C ASP A 87 -12.80 0.04 5.87
N ASN A 88 -13.53 -1.05 6.04
CA ASN A 88 -14.52 -1.22 7.12
C ASN A 88 -14.03 -2.23 8.18
N GLY A 89 -12.73 -2.27 8.41
CA GLY A 89 -12.10 -3.09 9.43
C GLY A 89 -12.37 -2.61 10.86
N PRO A 90 -11.54 -3.01 11.82
CA PRO A 90 -11.75 -2.72 13.24
C PRO A 90 -11.58 -1.23 13.59
N GLY A 91 -11.05 -0.41 12.68
CA GLY A 91 -10.70 0.97 12.98
C GLY A 91 -9.49 1.10 13.90
N ILE A 92 -9.13 2.32 14.24
CA ILE A 92 -7.93 2.67 15.01
C ILE A 92 -8.32 3.56 16.19
N PRO A 93 -7.98 3.17 17.43
CA PRO A 93 -8.22 4.01 18.61
C PRO A 93 -7.60 5.40 18.48
N LYS A 94 -8.29 6.44 18.95
CA LYS A 94 -7.81 7.85 18.87
C LYS A 94 -6.41 8.04 19.45
N GLU A 95 -6.09 7.33 20.53
CA GLU A 95 -4.78 7.40 21.16
C GLU A 95 -3.68 6.85 20.26
N SER A 96 -3.99 5.78 19.51
CA SER A 96 -3.07 5.14 18.56
C SER A 96 -2.85 6.00 17.32
N GLN A 97 -3.86 6.75 16.87
CA GLN A 97 -3.78 7.58 15.65
C GLN A 97 -2.66 8.61 15.71
N LYS A 98 -2.39 9.18 16.86
CA LYS A 98 -1.31 10.17 17.07
C LYS A 98 0.10 9.63 16.77
N ASN A 99 0.26 8.32 16.81
CA ASN A 99 1.56 7.65 16.70
C ASN A 99 1.70 6.78 15.43
N LEU A 100 0.64 6.67 14.62
CA LEU A 100 0.57 5.75 13.47
C LEU A 100 1.74 5.88 12.48
N PHE A 101 2.24 7.09 12.30
CA PHE A 101 3.31 7.38 11.35
C PHE A 101 4.71 7.39 12.00
N LYS A 102 4.84 6.97 13.28
CA LYS A 102 6.14 6.79 13.92
C LYS A 102 6.73 5.44 13.53
N ARG A 103 8.04 5.42 13.28
CA ARG A 103 8.77 4.18 12.98
C ARG A 103 8.69 3.21 14.15
N PHE A 104 8.52 1.92 13.87
CA PHE A 104 8.42 0.84 14.85
C PHE A 104 7.22 0.96 15.81
N TYR A 105 6.21 1.74 15.43
CA TYR A 105 4.98 1.82 16.19
C TYR A 105 4.05 0.68 15.76
N GLU A 106 3.84 -0.29 16.63
CA GLU A 106 2.99 -1.45 16.38
C GLU A 106 1.57 -1.30 16.95
N GLY A 107 1.31 -0.25 17.77
CA GLY A 107 0.01 -0.05 18.41
C GLY A 107 -0.45 -1.27 19.24
N ASP A 108 -1.72 -1.28 19.65
CA ASP A 108 -2.36 -2.42 20.33
C ASP A 108 -2.79 -3.55 19.38
N TYR A 109 -2.25 -3.58 18.15
CA TYR A 109 -2.61 -4.56 17.12
C TYR A 109 -2.17 -6.01 17.45
N ARG A 110 -1.41 -6.23 18.53
CA ARG A 110 -1.13 -7.56 19.09
C ARG A 110 -2.41 -8.37 19.37
N LYS A 111 -3.54 -7.69 19.58
CA LYS A 111 -4.86 -8.33 19.76
C LYS A 111 -5.36 -9.05 18.50
N PHE A 112 -4.83 -8.73 17.31
CA PHE A 112 -5.30 -9.31 16.05
C PHE A 112 -4.38 -10.43 15.50
N ASN A 113 -3.41 -10.90 16.29
CA ASN A 113 -2.45 -11.94 15.86
C ASN A 113 -1.73 -11.64 14.53
N THR A 114 -1.58 -10.36 14.19
CA THR A 114 -0.96 -9.93 12.95
C THR A 114 0.41 -9.32 13.24
N ILE A 115 1.45 -9.99 12.77
CA ILE A 115 2.83 -9.50 12.87
C ILE A 115 3.03 -8.38 11.85
N GLY A 116 3.44 -7.21 12.29
CA GLY A 116 3.82 -6.09 11.45
C GLY A 116 5.19 -5.56 11.86
N THR A 117 5.94 -5.00 10.94
CA THR A 117 7.26 -4.41 11.24
C THR A 117 7.18 -3.02 11.85
N GLY A 118 5.98 -2.40 11.91
CA GLY A 118 5.78 -1.02 12.34
C GLY A 118 6.44 0.04 11.43
N ILE A 119 6.87 -0.35 10.22
CA ILE A 119 7.60 0.53 9.30
C ILE A 119 6.68 1.03 8.16
N GLY A 120 5.66 0.27 7.77
CA GLY A 120 4.88 0.55 6.55
C GLY A 120 4.26 1.94 6.50
N LEU A 121 3.56 2.38 7.55
CA LEU A 121 2.91 3.71 7.56
C LEU A 121 3.91 4.85 7.70
N SER A 122 5.02 4.68 8.41
CA SER A 122 6.09 5.68 8.44
C SER A 122 6.76 5.84 7.07
N LEU A 123 6.96 4.73 6.34
CA LEU A 123 7.44 4.75 4.96
C LEU A 123 6.46 5.47 4.04
N VAL A 124 5.16 5.18 4.15
CA VAL A 124 4.11 5.89 3.38
C VAL A 124 4.23 7.39 3.60
N ARG A 125 4.28 7.85 4.85
CA ARG A 125 4.44 9.28 5.15
C ARG A 125 5.70 9.86 4.52
N ASP A 126 6.85 9.20 4.67
CA ASP A 126 8.10 9.68 4.13
C ASP A 126 8.06 9.77 2.58
N LEU A 127 7.44 8.78 1.90
CA LEU A 127 7.26 8.80 0.45
C LEU A 127 6.28 9.87 -0.02
N VAL A 128 5.19 10.10 0.72
CA VAL A 128 4.23 11.18 0.42
C VAL A 128 4.89 12.55 0.57
N VAL A 129 5.71 12.76 1.59
CA VAL A 129 6.48 14.01 1.75
C VAL A 129 7.47 14.20 0.59
N LEU A 130 8.12 13.13 0.11
CA LEU A 130 8.98 13.16 -1.07
C LEU A 130 8.21 13.41 -2.40
N HIS A 131 6.89 13.31 -2.40
CA HIS A 131 6.00 13.76 -3.47
C HIS A 131 5.47 15.19 -3.24
N HIS A 132 6.02 15.93 -2.27
CA HIS A 132 5.56 17.25 -1.86
C HIS A 132 4.09 17.25 -1.38
N GLY A 133 3.63 16.08 -0.90
CA GLY A 133 2.24 15.83 -0.52
C GLY A 133 2.01 15.77 0.99
N SER A 134 0.79 15.46 1.35
CA SER A 134 0.34 15.23 2.71
C SER A 134 -0.44 13.93 2.85
N ILE A 135 -0.40 13.34 4.05
CA ILE A 135 -1.22 12.17 4.41
C ILE A 135 -1.96 12.45 5.70
N SER A 136 -3.23 12.08 5.73
CA SER A 136 -4.07 12.12 6.91
C SER A 136 -4.82 10.80 7.10
N VAL A 137 -5.37 10.60 8.31
CA VAL A 137 -6.14 9.41 8.67
C VAL A 137 -7.40 9.83 9.38
N GLU A 138 -8.52 9.24 8.96
CA GLU A 138 -9.80 9.29 9.65
C GLU A 138 -10.18 7.87 10.02
N SER A 139 -10.39 7.61 11.31
CA SER A 139 -10.70 6.27 11.80
C SER A 139 -11.54 6.32 13.06
N GLU A 140 -12.45 5.36 13.18
CA GLU A 140 -13.27 5.13 14.37
C GLU A 140 -13.31 3.65 14.67
N GLU A 141 -13.08 3.27 15.94
CA GLU A 141 -13.13 1.87 16.37
C GLU A 141 -14.46 1.22 15.99
N GLY A 142 -14.41 0.06 15.36
CA GLY A 142 -15.55 -0.70 14.88
C GLY A 142 -16.16 -0.22 13.56
N LYS A 143 -15.72 0.92 13.00
CA LYS A 143 -16.28 1.46 11.74
C LYS A 143 -15.32 1.39 10.56
N GLY A 144 -14.00 1.32 10.82
CA GLY A 144 -12.98 1.24 9.79
C GLY A 144 -12.03 2.42 9.76
N THR A 145 -11.24 2.49 8.69
CA THR A 145 -10.19 3.48 8.51
C THR A 145 -10.21 4.04 7.10
N ALA A 146 -9.95 5.33 6.96
CA ALA A 146 -9.68 6.01 5.70
C ALA A 146 -8.33 6.74 5.79
N PHE A 147 -7.39 6.36 4.92
CA PHE A 147 -6.16 7.10 4.70
C PHE A 147 -6.34 7.99 3.48
N LYS A 148 -6.14 9.29 3.63
CA LYS A 148 -6.19 10.29 2.57
C LYS A 148 -4.80 10.76 2.25
N ILE A 149 -4.42 10.70 0.97
CA ILE A 149 -3.15 11.22 0.44
C ILE A 149 -3.47 12.32 -0.55
N GLU A 150 -2.75 13.43 -0.47
CA GLU A 150 -2.84 14.54 -1.41
C GLU A 150 -1.43 14.91 -1.86
N PHE A 151 -1.24 15.09 -3.16
CA PHE A 151 0.04 15.55 -3.70
C PHE A 151 -0.16 16.35 -5.00
N PRO A 152 0.75 17.31 -5.28
CA PRO A 152 0.69 18.10 -6.51
C PRO A 152 1.04 17.24 -7.72
N VAL A 153 0.45 17.55 -8.87
CA VAL A 153 0.60 16.79 -10.12
C VAL A 153 1.06 17.62 -11.30
N HIS A 154 1.31 18.91 -11.11
CA HIS A 154 1.86 19.78 -12.16
C HIS A 154 3.39 19.74 -12.18
N ARG A 155 3.98 19.85 -13.39
CA ARG A 155 5.42 19.87 -13.59
C ARG A 155 6.14 20.89 -12.69
N PHE A 156 5.59 22.07 -12.53
CA PHE A 156 6.22 23.13 -11.74
C PHE A 156 6.25 22.89 -10.22
N ALA A 157 5.58 21.88 -9.74
CA ALA A 157 5.65 21.46 -8.33
C ALA A 157 6.92 20.67 -8.00
N TYR A 158 7.67 20.27 -9.01
CA TYR A 158 8.89 19.47 -8.89
C TYR A 158 10.08 20.20 -9.51
N SER A 159 11.27 20.02 -8.95
CA SER A 159 12.50 20.55 -9.49
C SER A 159 12.95 19.80 -10.75
N GLU A 160 13.79 20.41 -11.58
CA GLU A 160 14.38 19.76 -12.75
C GLU A 160 15.18 18.49 -12.41
N GLU A 161 15.77 18.44 -11.20
CA GLU A 161 16.51 17.27 -10.72
C GLU A 161 15.60 16.11 -10.34
N GLU A 162 14.35 16.35 -9.97
CA GLU A 162 13.35 15.34 -9.62
C GLU A 162 12.69 14.76 -10.86
N ILE A 163 12.58 15.53 -11.95
CA ILE A 163 11.89 15.12 -13.18
C ILE A 163 12.83 14.29 -14.07
N ASP A 164 12.25 13.35 -14.78
CA ASP A 164 12.86 12.63 -15.90
C ASP A 164 12.00 12.83 -17.15
N ASP A 165 12.35 13.84 -17.94
CA ASP A 165 11.63 14.17 -19.17
C ASP A 165 11.90 13.17 -20.32
N ALA A 166 12.90 12.30 -20.18
CA ALA A 166 13.22 11.30 -21.20
C ALA A 166 12.23 10.12 -21.19
N VAL A 167 11.50 9.95 -20.09
CA VAL A 167 10.55 8.86 -19.91
C VAL A 167 9.15 9.42 -19.71
N THR A 168 8.23 8.98 -20.56
CA THR A 168 6.79 9.24 -20.40
C THR A 168 6.10 7.90 -20.22
N LEU A 169 5.29 7.77 -19.19
CA LEU A 169 4.42 6.60 -19.01
C LEU A 169 3.25 6.75 -19.99
N LEU A 170 3.42 6.17 -21.17
CA LEU A 170 2.51 6.32 -22.31
C LEU A 170 1.14 5.70 -22.06
N ASP A 171 0.20 6.13 -22.90
CA ASP A 171 -1.18 5.65 -23.02
C ASP A 171 -1.27 4.12 -23.20
N SER A 172 -2.47 3.61 -23.02
CA SER A 172 -2.87 2.20 -23.03
C SER A 172 -2.32 1.32 -24.16
N ASP A 173 -1.87 1.92 -25.26
CA ASP A 173 -1.41 1.20 -26.46
C ASP A 173 0.10 0.91 -26.47
N GLY A 174 0.88 1.42 -25.51
CA GLY A 174 2.35 1.31 -25.48
C GLY A 174 2.92 0.43 -24.36
N ILE A 175 2.09 -0.15 -23.50
CA ILE A 175 2.54 -0.85 -22.29
C ILE A 175 2.51 -2.39 -22.41
N ASP A 176 2.28 -2.94 -23.60
CA ASP A 176 2.48 -4.38 -23.84
C ASP A 176 3.95 -4.82 -23.83
N ALA A 177 4.89 -3.90 -23.60
CA ALA A 177 6.33 -4.17 -23.70
C ALA A 177 7.06 -4.28 -22.34
N VAL A 178 6.37 -4.17 -21.19
CA VAL A 178 6.99 -4.42 -19.88
C VAL A 178 6.13 -5.44 -19.10
N GLN A 179 5.89 -6.58 -19.71
CA GLN A 179 5.55 -7.81 -19.03
C GLN A 179 6.77 -8.73 -19.12
N GLU A 180 7.77 -8.50 -18.29
CA GLU A 180 8.67 -9.56 -17.86
C GLU A 180 8.97 -9.36 -16.38
N ASP A 181 8.47 -10.30 -15.60
CA ASP A 181 8.95 -10.75 -14.31
C ASP A 181 9.07 -9.73 -13.17
N VAL A 182 7.94 -9.24 -12.65
CA VAL A 182 7.88 -9.03 -11.22
C VAL A 182 7.34 -10.31 -10.59
N VAL A 183 8.21 -11.29 -10.46
CA VAL A 183 8.06 -12.37 -9.50
C VAL A 183 8.07 -11.70 -8.12
N ILE A 184 6.91 -11.59 -7.51
CA ILE A 184 6.80 -11.28 -6.08
C ILE A 184 7.29 -12.56 -5.39
N GLU A 185 8.60 -12.66 -5.16
CA GLU A 185 9.12 -13.62 -4.21
C GLU A 185 8.59 -13.21 -2.83
N ASP A 186 7.73 -14.06 -2.29
CA ASP A 186 7.35 -14.08 -0.88
C ASP A 186 8.60 -14.30 -0.01
N ILE A 187 9.29 -13.23 0.35
CA ILE A 187 10.50 -13.28 1.21
C ILE A 187 10.16 -13.60 2.67
N GLN A 188 8.96 -14.05 2.99
CA GLN A 188 8.59 -14.34 4.38
C GLN A 188 8.06 -15.73 4.71
N THR A 189 8.02 -16.67 3.76
CA THR A 189 7.56 -18.04 4.07
C THR A 189 8.70 -19.06 4.21
N SER A 190 9.86 -18.86 3.58
CA SER A 190 10.95 -19.84 3.64
C SER A 190 11.76 -19.82 4.94
N ALA A 191 11.78 -18.68 5.67
CA ALA A 191 12.55 -18.59 6.92
C ALA A 191 11.83 -19.15 8.16
N LEU A 192 10.53 -19.47 8.06
CA LEU A 192 9.75 -20.01 9.16
C LEU A 192 9.55 -21.53 9.07
N GLU A 193 9.60 -22.12 7.87
CA GLU A 193 9.49 -23.57 7.69
C GLU A 193 10.77 -24.30 8.09
N ASP A 194 11.96 -23.74 7.79
CA ASP A 194 13.24 -24.35 8.17
C ASP A 194 13.47 -24.34 9.70
N ASN A 195 12.89 -23.41 10.45
CA ASN A 195 13.00 -23.39 11.91
C ASN A 195 12.04 -24.35 12.62
N VAL A 196 10.92 -24.69 12.00
CA VAL A 196 9.95 -25.66 12.60
C VAL A 196 10.48 -27.09 12.42
N VAL A 197 11.03 -27.42 11.26
CA VAL A 197 11.61 -28.74 10.98
C VAL A 197 12.83 -29.02 11.86
N SER A 198 13.66 -28.00 12.11
CA SER A 198 14.83 -28.13 13.01
C SER A 198 14.46 -28.30 14.48
N ALA A 199 13.32 -27.73 14.91
CA ALA A 199 12.85 -27.84 16.28
C ALA A 199 12.23 -29.21 16.55
N GLU A 200 11.51 -29.81 15.60
CA GLU A 200 10.92 -31.13 15.74
C GLU A 200 11.97 -32.26 15.70
N GLN A 201 13.03 -32.13 14.92
CA GLN A 201 14.13 -33.10 14.91
C GLN A 201 14.94 -33.11 16.21
N ASN A 202 15.14 -31.95 16.85
CA ASN A 202 15.83 -31.88 18.15
C ASN A 202 15.01 -32.42 19.34
N VAL A 203 13.70 -32.45 19.22
CA VAL A 203 12.83 -33.06 20.27
C VAL A 203 12.79 -34.58 20.14
N ALA A 204 12.85 -35.12 18.91
CA ALA A 204 12.87 -36.56 18.66
C ALA A 204 14.20 -37.23 19.10
N GLU A 205 15.35 -36.59 18.91
CA GLU A 205 16.66 -37.13 19.33
C GLU A 205 16.84 -37.16 20.85
N LYS A 206 16.24 -36.22 21.59
CA LYS A 206 16.31 -36.22 23.08
C LYS A 206 15.43 -37.26 23.76
N SER A 207 14.44 -37.79 23.03
CA SER A 207 13.55 -38.84 23.58
C SER A 207 14.12 -40.24 23.45
N HIS A 208 15.17 -40.48 22.67
CA HIS A 208 15.79 -41.79 22.46
C HIS A 208 17.03 -42.07 23.33
N THR A 209 17.45 -41.10 24.16
CA THR A 209 18.67 -41.26 24.99
C THR A 209 18.34 -41.53 26.48
N LEU A 210 17.07 -41.76 26.83
CA LEU A 210 16.61 -42.07 28.22
C LEU A 210 15.79 -43.34 28.26
N LEU A 211 16.32 -44.44 27.70
CA LEU A 211 15.88 -45.83 28.02
C LEU A 211 17.11 -46.73 28.07
#